data_7f488acbc52bc98aadb953765f9874ce
#
_entry.id   7f488acbc52bc98aadb953765f9874ce
#
_cell.length_a   1.000
_cell.length_b   1.000
_cell.length_c   1.000
_cell.angle_alpha   90.00
_cell.angle_beta   90.00
_cell.angle_gamma   90.00
#
_symmetry.space_group_name_H-M   'P 1'
#
loop_
_entity.id
_entity.type
_entity.pdbx_description
1 polymer ?
#
loop_
_entity_poly.entity_id
_entity_poly.type
_entity_poly.pdbx_seq_one_letter_code
_entity_poly.pdbx_strand_id
1 'polypeptide(L)'
;TNIGAIFRSAAALGMDAVLLTSAGSDPLYRRASRVSMGNVFLIPWTYLPEEGDWTALLRSLGFRTVAMALRDDSVRLDDPRLAAEEKLAIVMGTEGDGLASSTIASCDYTVKIPMYHGVDSLNVAAASAVAFYELGLPPLDEKED
;
A
#
# COMPACT_ATOMS: atom_id res chain seq x y z
N THR A 1 6.42 7.89 12.47
CA THR A 1 6.94 7.71 11.13
C THR A 1 5.87 7.17 10.19
N ASN A 2 6.14 7.27 8.90
CA ASN A 2 5.18 6.85 7.88
C ASN A 2 4.85 5.36 7.96
N ILE A 3 5.83 4.52 8.24
CA ILE A 3 5.61 3.07 8.31
C ILE A 3 4.63 2.74 9.44
N GLY A 4 4.81 3.34 10.61
CA GLY A 4 3.90 3.13 11.74
C GLY A 4 2.48 3.55 11.41
N ALA A 5 2.32 4.72 10.79
CA ALA A 5 1.00 5.22 10.37
C ALA A 5 0.36 4.32 9.32
N ILE A 6 1.17 3.77 8.40
CA ILE A 6 0.68 2.85 7.37
C ILE A 6 0.15 1.56 8.01
N PHE A 7 0.87 0.99 8.97
CA PHE A 7 0.40 -0.19 9.71
C PHE A 7 -0.93 0.06 10.40
N ARG A 8 -1.05 1.20 11.07
CA ARG A 8 -2.29 1.56 11.75
C ARG A 8 -3.45 1.69 10.78
N SER A 9 -3.25 2.39 9.68
CA SER A 9 -4.28 2.57 8.66
C SER A 9 -4.67 1.24 8.01
N ALA A 10 -3.69 0.39 7.73
CA ALA A 10 -3.94 -0.92 7.15
C ALA A 10 -4.82 -1.77 8.07
N ALA A 11 -4.50 -1.80 9.36
CA ALA A 11 -5.30 -2.54 10.32
C ALA A 11 -6.70 -1.96 10.46
N ALA A 12 -6.81 -0.64 10.56
CA ALA A 12 -8.09 0.04 10.76
C ALA A 12 -9.03 -0.06 9.56
N LEU A 13 -8.48 -0.12 8.36
CA LEU A 13 -9.26 -0.02 7.12
C LEU A 13 -9.40 -1.35 6.38
N GLY A 14 -9.18 -2.46 7.09
CA GLY A 14 -9.55 -3.78 6.59
C GLY A 14 -8.58 -4.43 5.62
N MET A 15 -7.31 -4.03 5.64
CA MET A 15 -6.29 -4.74 4.88
C MET A 15 -5.97 -6.07 5.55
N ASP A 16 -5.63 -7.09 4.78
CA ASP A 16 -5.40 -8.44 5.30
C ASP A 16 -4.01 -8.61 5.89
N ALA A 17 -3.01 -7.95 5.33
CA ALA A 17 -1.62 -8.09 5.77
C ALA A 17 -0.76 -6.94 5.25
N VAL A 18 0.41 -6.78 5.83
CA VAL A 18 1.43 -5.85 5.37
C VAL A 18 2.69 -6.63 5.01
N LEU A 19 3.21 -6.37 3.84
CA LEU A 19 4.44 -6.98 3.36
C LEU A 19 5.50 -5.89 3.21
N LEU A 20 6.69 -6.15 3.72
CA LEU A 20 7.78 -5.18 3.68
C LEU A 20 8.89 -5.68 2.76
N THR A 21 9.44 -4.79 1.95
CA THR A 21 10.67 -5.09 1.24
C THR A 21 11.86 -4.73 2.13
N SER A 22 12.96 -5.45 1.98
CA SER A 22 14.13 -5.26 2.83
C SER A 22 14.98 -4.06 2.45
N ALA A 23 14.74 -3.44 1.29
CA ALA A 23 15.59 -2.39 0.76
C ALA A 23 15.59 -1.15 1.67
N GLY A 24 16.65 -1.00 2.46
CA GLY A 24 16.89 0.17 3.30
C GLY A 24 15.92 0.34 4.46
N SER A 25 15.17 -0.67 4.79
CA SER A 25 14.05 -0.51 5.75
C SER A 25 14.38 -0.82 7.20
N ASP A 26 15.51 -1.48 7.49
CA ASP A 26 15.80 -1.93 8.85
C ASP A 26 15.78 -0.81 9.91
N PRO A 27 16.48 0.31 9.73
CA PRO A 27 16.43 1.39 10.71
C PRO A 27 15.05 2.02 10.80
N LEU A 28 14.36 2.15 9.68
CA LEU A 28 13.01 2.68 9.63
C LEU A 28 12.03 1.74 10.32
N TYR A 29 12.19 0.46 10.11
CA TYR A 29 11.37 -0.56 10.74
C TYR A 29 11.50 -0.54 12.26
N ARG A 30 12.72 -0.47 12.78
CA ARG A 30 12.95 -0.37 14.23
C ARG A 30 12.30 0.87 14.83
N ARG A 31 12.42 1.99 14.14
CA ARG A 31 11.82 3.24 14.57
C ARG A 31 10.29 3.13 14.55
N ALA A 32 9.74 2.57 13.50
CA ALA A 32 8.31 2.36 13.37
C ALA A 32 7.77 1.45 14.47
N SER A 33 8.49 0.39 14.82
CA SER A 33 8.10 -0.52 15.88
C SER A 33 8.02 0.18 17.23
N ARG A 34 8.94 1.11 17.51
CA ARG A 34 8.90 1.87 18.75
C ARG A 34 7.76 2.88 18.80
N VAL A 35 7.53 3.58 17.70
CA VAL A 35 6.52 4.66 17.64
C VAL A 35 5.11 4.09 17.59
N SER A 36 4.93 2.99 16.90
CA SER A 36 3.61 2.39 16.70
C SER A 36 3.44 1.08 17.46
N MET A 37 4.10 0.95 18.61
CA MET A 37 4.01 -0.23 19.44
C MET A 37 2.55 -0.54 19.75
N GLY A 38 2.12 -1.75 19.48
CA GLY A 38 0.72 -2.13 19.52
C GLY A 38 0.06 -2.13 18.16
N ASN A 39 0.34 -1.15 17.30
CA ASN A 39 -0.25 -1.12 15.97
C ASN A 39 0.35 -2.17 15.04
N VAL A 40 1.64 -2.45 15.17
CA VAL A 40 2.32 -3.46 14.35
C VAL A 40 1.82 -4.88 14.61
N PHE A 41 1.12 -5.10 15.73
CA PHE A 41 0.56 -6.41 16.08
C PHE A 41 -0.92 -6.56 15.76
N LEU A 42 -1.55 -5.51 15.22
CA LEU A 42 -2.97 -5.53 14.88
C LEU A 42 -3.26 -6.23 13.55
N ILE A 43 -2.23 -6.44 12.74
CA ILE A 43 -2.37 -7.01 11.40
C ILE A 43 -1.14 -7.87 11.13
N PRO A 44 -1.29 -9.04 10.49
CA PRO A 44 -0.15 -9.87 10.13
C PRO A 44 0.81 -9.14 9.20
N TRP A 45 2.10 -9.34 9.41
CA TRP A 45 3.11 -8.74 8.54
C TRP A 45 4.34 -9.63 8.43
N THR A 46 5.07 -9.47 7.33
CA THR A 46 6.34 -10.18 7.11
C THR A 46 7.18 -9.43 6.08
N TYR A 47 8.45 -9.82 5.97
CA TYR A 47 9.29 -9.35 4.87
C TYR A 47 9.10 -10.23 3.66
N LEU A 48 9.14 -9.60 2.49
CA LEU A 48 9.25 -10.31 1.23
C LEU A 48 10.70 -10.81 1.06
N PRO A 49 10.90 -11.91 0.30
CA PRO A 49 12.24 -12.39 0.03
C PRO A 49 13.12 -11.31 -0.60
N GLU A 50 14.38 -11.23 -0.17
CA GLU A 50 15.33 -10.26 -0.71
C GLU A 50 15.75 -10.60 -2.13
N GLU A 51 15.83 -11.89 -2.44
CA GLU A 51 16.26 -12.36 -3.75
C GLU A 51 15.07 -12.59 -4.67
N GLY A 52 15.27 -12.32 -5.95
CA GLY A 52 14.27 -12.53 -6.97
C GLY A 52 13.31 -11.34 -7.11
N ASP A 53 12.33 -11.54 -7.96
CA ASP A 53 11.34 -10.52 -8.27
C ASP A 53 10.10 -10.73 -7.40
N TRP A 54 9.94 -9.91 -6.38
CA TRP A 54 8.80 -10.03 -5.47
C TRP A 54 7.47 -9.71 -6.17
N THR A 55 7.47 -8.89 -7.23
CA THR A 55 6.24 -8.63 -7.98
C THR A 55 5.79 -9.89 -8.71
N ALA A 56 6.73 -10.65 -9.27
CA ALA A 56 6.42 -11.93 -9.90
C ALA A 56 5.91 -12.94 -8.89
N LEU A 57 6.48 -12.95 -7.68
CA LEU A 57 6.02 -13.81 -6.60
C LEU A 57 4.55 -13.52 -6.26
N LEU A 58 4.20 -12.26 -6.06
CA LEU A 58 2.82 -11.87 -5.75
C LEU A 58 1.87 -12.26 -6.89
N ARG A 59 2.29 -12.06 -8.12
CA ARG A 59 1.49 -12.44 -9.28
C ARG A 59 1.26 -13.95 -9.32
N SER A 60 2.29 -14.72 -8.99
CA SER A 60 2.17 -16.18 -8.93
C SER A 60 1.19 -16.66 -7.86
N LEU A 61 0.98 -15.85 -6.81
CA LEU A 61 0.03 -16.13 -5.74
C LEU A 61 -1.39 -15.61 -6.06
N GLY A 62 -1.58 -15.05 -7.25
CA GLY A 62 -2.88 -14.58 -7.70
C GLY A 62 -3.18 -13.12 -7.41
N PHE A 63 -2.20 -12.35 -6.94
CA PHE A 63 -2.38 -10.94 -6.68
C PHE A 63 -2.16 -10.10 -7.93
N ARG A 64 -2.97 -9.05 -8.06
CA ARG A 64 -2.70 -7.93 -8.97
C ARG A 64 -2.03 -6.84 -8.17
N THR A 65 -0.98 -6.26 -8.72
CA THR A 65 -0.20 -5.24 -8.03
C THR A 65 -0.59 -3.85 -8.53
N VAL A 66 -0.73 -2.94 -7.58
CA VAL A 66 -1.16 -1.56 -7.82
C VAL A 66 -0.08 -0.64 -7.28
N ALA A 67 0.65 0.03 -8.17
CA ALA A 67 1.66 1.01 -7.77
C ALA A 67 0.99 2.37 -7.58
N MET A 68 1.15 2.96 -6.39
CA MET A 68 0.66 4.30 -6.11
C MET A 68 1.68 5.31 -6.63
N ALA A 69 1.42 5.89 -7.80
CA ALA A 69 2.34 6.81 -8.43
C ALA A 69 1.60 7.74 -9.40
N LEU A 70 2.10 8.95 -9.53
CA LEU A 70 1.55 9.93 -10.47
C LEU A 70 2.28 9.80 -11.80
N ARG A 71 1.61 9.22 -12.78
CA ARG A 71 2.11 9.05 -14.15
C ARG A 71 1.00 9.44 -15.13
N ASP A 72 1.37 9.72 -16.38
CA ASP A 72 0.42 10.14 -17.41
C ASP A 72 -0.64 9.07 -17.69
N ASP A 73 -0.23 7.80 -17.61
CA ASP A 73 -1.11 6.66 -17.86
C ASP A 73 -1.74 6.07 -16.59
N SER A 74 -1.62 6.76 -15.46
CA SER A 74 -2.20 6.27 -14.20
C SER A 74 -3.72 6.27 -14.26
N VAL A 75 -4.33 5.18 -13.79
CA VAL A 75 -5.77 5.12 -13.61
C VAL A 75 -6.15 5.74 -12.28
N ARG A 76 -7.39 6.16 -12.17
CA ARG A 76 -7.89 6.75 -10.91
C ARG A 76 -8.10 5.66 -9.87
N LEU A 77 -7.87 6.01 -8.61
CA LEU A 77 -8.06 5.08 -7.49
C LEU A 77 -9.49 4.51 -7.44
N ASP A 78 -10.48 5.28 -7.86
CA ASP A 78 -11.87 4.85 -7.87
C ASP A 78 -12.30 4.10 -9.14
N ASP A 79 -11.34 3.71 -9.98
CA ASP A 79 -11.65 2.94 -11.19
C ASP A 79 -12.28 1.58 -10.81
N PRO A 80 -13.46 1.24 -11.38
CA PRO A 80 -14.13 -0.01 -11.03
C PRO A 80 -13.32 -1.27 -11.28
N ARG A 81 -12.37 -1.24 -12.19
CA ARG A 81 -11.52 -2.42 -12.46
C ARG A 81 -10.71 -2.82 -11.23
N LEU A 82 -10.30 -1.87 -10.39
CA LEU A 82 -9.55 -2.14 -9.19
C LEU A 82 -10.41 -2.86 -8.15
N ALA A 83 -11.61 -2.37 -7.94
CA ALA A 83 -12.54 -2.96 -6.98
C ALA A 83 -12.99 -4.37 -7.41
N ALA A 84 -12.94 -4.67 -8.70
CA ALA A 84 -13.33 -5.97 -9.22
C ALA A 84 -12.26 -7.05 -9.02
N GLU A 85 -11.02 -6.67 -8.72
CA GLU A 85 -9.95 -7.63 -8.47
C GLU A 85 -10.15 -8.32 -7.13
N GLU A 86 -10.04 -9.65 -7.11
CA GLU A 86 -10.24 -10.41 -5.87
C GLU A 86 -9.07 -10.24 -4.90
N LYS A 87 -7.85 -10.13 -5.43
CA LYS A 87 -6.63 -10.02 -4.62
C LYS A 87 -5.81 -8.86 -5.14
N LEU A 88 -5.70 -7.82 -4.34
CA LEU A 88 -4.89 -6.65 -4.65
C LEU A 88 -3.74 -6.50 -3.68
N ALA A 89 -2.56 -6.18 -4.20
CA ALA A 89 -1.42 -5.74 -3.41
C ALA A 89 -1.13 -4.28 -3.77
N ILE A 90 -1.30 -3.41 -2.79
CA ILE A 90 -1.05 -1.97 -2.96
C ILE A 90 0.42 -1.71 -2.64
N VAL A 91 1.16 -1.19 -3.60
CA VAL A 91 2.60 -0.96 -3.50
C VAL A 91 2.85 0.52 -3.30
N MET A 92 3.55 0.86 -2.22
CA MET A 92 3.80 2.24 -1.84
C MET A 92 5.26 2.45 -1.48
N GLY A 93 5.78 3.62 -1.87
CA GLY A 93 7.07 4.09 -1.36
C GLY A 93 6.85 4.74 0.00
N THR A 94 7.77 4.55 0.92
CA THR A 94 7.62 5.03 2.29
C THR A 94 8.23 6.40 2.53
N GLU A 95 9.22 6.80 1.74
CA GLU A 95 9.93 8.09 1.88
C GLU A 95 10.56 8.51 0.57
N GLY A 96 10.97 9.75 0.51
CA GLY A 96 11.77 10.31 -0.58
C GLY A 96 11.02 10.40 -1.88
N ASP A 97 11.62 9.91 -2.94
CA ASP A 97 11.10 10.04 -4.30
C ASP A 97 9.97 9.05 -4.63
N GLY A 98 9.48 8.32 -3.63
CA GLY A 98 8.43 7.33 -3.83
C GLY A 98 8.97 6.02 -4.39
N LEU A 99 8.23 5.42 -5.30
CA LEU A 99 8.58 4.14 -5.88
C LEU A 99 9.59 4.27 -7.01
N ALA A 100 10.52 3.32 -7.10
CA ALA A 100 11.44 3.24 -8.22
C ALA A 100 10.68 3.00 -9.52
N SER A 101 11.18 3.54 -10.63
CA SER A 101 10.56 3.37 -11.94
C SER A 101 10.46 1.90 -12.35
N SER A 102 11.45 1.10 -12.00
CA SER A 102 11.43 -0.35 -12.28
C SER A 102 10.32 -1.06 -11.53
N THR A 103 10.05 -0.66 -10.30
CA THR A 103 8.95 -1.21 -9.50
C THR A 103 7.61 -0.86 -10.14
N ILE A 104 7.43 0.41 -10.53
CA ILE A 104 6.21 0.87 -11.18
C ILE A 104 5.97 0.07 -12.47
N ALA A 105 7.02 -0.11 -13.27
CA ALA A 105 6.91 -0.85 -14.53
C ALA A 105 6.54 -2.32 -14.33
N SER A 106 6.88 -2.89 -13.18
CA SER A 106 6.59 -4.31 -12.86
C SER A 106 5.18 -4.52 -12.34
N CYS A 107 4.49 -3.46 -11.93
CA CYS A 107 3.14 -3.59 -11.38
C CYS A 107 2.09 -3.67 -12.48
N ASP A 108 0.97 -4.30 -12.14
CA ASP A 108 -0.15 -4.48 -13.09
C ASP A 108 -0.88 -3.18 -13.36
N TYR A 109 -1.01 -2.33 -12.36
CA TYR A 109 -1.66 -1.03 -12.47
C TYR A 109 -0.76 0.06 -11.88
N THR A 110 -0.84 1.24 -12.46
CA THR A 110 -0.34 2.47 -11.84
C THR A 110 -1.54 3.34 -11.53
N VAL A 111 -1.68 3.75 -10.28
CA VAL A 111 -2.89 4.38 -9.77
C VAL A 111 -2.57 5.72 -9.13
N LYS A 112 -3.43 6.68 -9.35
CA LYS A 112 -3.32 8.02 -8.73
C LYS A 112 -4.57 8.38 -7.96
N ILE A 113 -4.38 9.20 -6.93
CA ILE A 113 -5.47 9.87 -6.24
C ILE A 113 -5.64 11.23 -6.93
N PRO A 114 -6.82 11.50 -7.52
CA PRO A 114 -7.03 12.81 -8.16
C PRO A 114 -6.89 13.95 -7.16
N MET A 115 -6.12 14.97 -7.53
CA MET A 115 -5.87 16.12 -6.66
C MET A 115 -6.50 17.38 -7.24
N TYR A 116 -6.80 18.32 -6.35
CA TYR A 116 -7.36 19.63 -6.71
C TYR A 116 -6.36 20.74 -6.39
N HIS A 117 -6.58 21.92 -6.93
CA HIS A 117 -5.84 23.15 -6.62
C HIS A 117 -4.34 23.06 -6.91
N GLY A 118 -3.94 22.25 -7.89
CA GLY A 118 -2.54 22.13 -8.28
C GLY A 118 -1.67 21.35 -7.31
N VAL A 119 -2.26 20.68 -6.34
CA VAL A 119 -1.50 19.82 -5.42
C VAL A 119 -1.11 18.55 -6.15
N ASP A 120 0.18 18.19 -6.12
CA ASP A 120 0.70 17.03 -6.85
C ASP A 120 0.37 15.71 -6.15
N SER A 121 0.54 15.67 -4.82
CA SER A 121 0.35 14.42 -4.09
C SER A 121 0.12 14.70 -2.60
N LEU A 122 -0.40 13.68 -1.91
CA LEU A 122 -0.45 13.64 -0.45
C LEU A 122 0.82 12.97 0.07
N ASN A 123 1.15 13.16 1.36
CA ASN A 123 2.22 12.37 1.94
C ASN A 123 1.81 10.89 1.95
N VAL A 124 2.78 9.99 2.07
CA VAL A 124 2.54 8.57 1.88
C VAL A 124 1.57 8.00 2.92
N ALA A 125 1.60 8.49 4.15
CA ALA A 125 0.67 8.00 5.19
C ALA A 125 -0.78 8.37 4.87
N ALA A 126 -1.02 9.60 4.44
CA ALA A 126 -2.35 10.05 4.03
C ALA A 126 -2.82 9.31 2.76
N ALA A 127 -1.94 9.18 1.78
CA ALA A 127 -2.26 8.45 0.55
C ALA A 127 -2.59 6.99 0.83
N SER A 128 -1.87 6.37 1.76
CA SER A 128 -2.14 4.99 2.20
C SER A 128 -3.55 4.85 2.75
N ALA A 129 -3.93 5.75 3.66
CA ALA A 129 -5.25 5.70 4.29
C ALA A 129 -6.36 5.81 3.23
N VAL A 130 -6.22 6.72 2.28
CA VAL A 130 -7.20 6.90 1.21
C VAL A 130 -7.29 5.64 0.34
N ALA A 131 -6.15 5.07 -0.05
CA ALA A 131 -6.11 3.87 -0.88
C ALA A 131 -6.73 2.67 -0.15
N PHE A 132 -6.41 2.48 1.12
CA PHE A 132 -6.94 1.37 1.91
C PHE A 132 -8.44 1.50 2.12
N TYR A 133 -8.92 2.71 2.33
CA TYR A 133 -10.37 2.95 2.46
C TYR A 133 -11.11 2.59 1.17
N GLU A 134 -10.58 3.03 0.04
CA GLU A 134 -11.22 2.81 -1.26
C GLU A 134 -11.15 1.36 -1.72
N LEU A 135 -10.01 0.70 -1.51
CA LEU A 135 -9.73 -0.63 -2.05
C LEU A 135 -9.79 -1.76 -1.02
N GLY A 136 -9.92 -1.43 0.25
CA GLY A 136 -9.98 -2.42 1.31
C GLY A 136 -11.35 -3.07 1.44
N LEU A 137 -11.52 -3.83 2.51
CA LEU A 137 -12.80 -4.46 2.80
C LEU A 137 -13.86 -3.39 3.08
N PRO A 138 -15.13 -3.65 2.72
CA PRO A 138 -16.20 -2.72 3.06
C PRO A 138 -16.26 -2.49 4.58
N PRO A 139 -16.68 -1.29 5.02
CA PRO A 139 -16.88 -1.04 6.45
C PRO A 139 -17.86 -2.05 7.04
N LEU A 140 -17.63 -2.39 8.31
CA LEU A 140 -18.54 -3.27 9.01
C LEU A 140 -19.91 -2.61 9.12
N ASP A 141 -20.96 -3.37 8.83
CA ASP A 141 -22.33 -2.93 9.02
C ASP A 141 -22.68 -3.17 10.50
N GLU A 142 -23.13 -2.12 11.19
CA GLU A 142 -23.53 -2.22 12.60
C GLU A 142 -24.60 -3.28 12.82
N LYS A 143 -25.38 -3.62 11.82
CA LYS A 143 -26.42 -4.65 11.90
C LYS A 143 -25.88 -6.06 11.82
N GLU A 144 -24.65 -6.23 11.39
CA GLU A 144 -24.00 -7.53 11.26
C GLU A 144 -23.22 -7.95 12.51
N ASP A 145 -23.05 -7.05 13.44
CA ASP A 145 -22.31 -7.31 14.67
C ASP A 145 -23.09 -8.15 15.71
#